data_b6e7eb932e667fe785b07fab02848cfe
#
_entry.id   b6e7eb932e667fe785b07fab02848cfe
#
_cell.length_a   1.000
_cell.length_b   1.000
_cell.length_c   1.000
_cell.angle_alpha   90.00
_cell.angle_beta   90.00
_cell.angle_gamma   90.00
#
_symmetry.space_group_name_H-M   'P 1'
#
loop_
_entity.id
_entity.type
_entity.pdbx_description
1 polymer ?
#
loop_
_entity_poly.entity_id
_entity_poly.type
_entity_poly.pdbx_seq_one_letter_code
_entity_poly.pdbx_strand_id
1 'polypeptide(L)'
;NDAVQAEIDAAKAAMLTKPSKFVVFLVMFYAFLCMAIMYGAQQYTKAFGLSVCGLSEMQAAGMTSIYTIGSICAVLFWAFMMAKLKWSPLKVVLIDSVCTAVALAGVLFIHQVAIIYIAIAMLGFFAAGGALQTGLAVVQLFNPGPKGRNTGIYYTFMGAASYLIPVVAAQLTKASGEANAVYSLMIMLLVFAILAILSSLYLVAQHKKIFGKGAL
;
A
#
# COMPACT_ATOMS: atom_id res chain seq x y z
N ASN A 1 4.19 6.33 -31.95
CA ASN A 1 2.82 6.70 -31.55
C ASN A 1 1.81 5.60 -31.89
N ASP A 2 1.89 4.99 -33.07
CA ASP A 2 0.88 4.01 -33.54
C ASP A 2 0.88 2.71 -32.71
N ALA A 3 2.04 2.22 -32.29
CA ALA A 3 2.15 1.01 -31.46
C ALA A 3 1.53 1.22 -30.05
N VAL A 4 1.71 2.40 -29.47
CA VAL A 4 1.11 2.76 -28.17
C VAL A 4 -0.40 2.89 -28.30
N GLN A 5 -0.89 3.47 -29.39
CA GLN A 5 -2.32 3.58 -29.66
C GLN A 5 -2.96 2.20 -29.86
N ALA A 6 -2.32 1.33 -30.62
CA ALA A 6 -2.78 -0.05 -30.82
C ALA A 6 -2.88 -0.85 -29.49
N GLU A 7 -1.89 -0.68 -28.58
CA GLU A 7 -1.93 -1.31 -27.25
C GLU A 7 -3.10 -0.78 -26.39
N ILE A 8 -3.35 0.54 -26.43
CA ILE A 8 -4.48 1.16 -25.73
C ILE A 8 -5.82 0.64 -26.27
N ASP A 9 -5.95 0.55 -27.59
CA ASP A 9 -7.19 0.12 -28.23
C ASP A 9 -7.44 -1.38 -28.00
N ALA A 10 -6.39 -2.23 -27.98
CA ALA A 10 -6.49 -3.62 -27.60
C ALA A 10 -6.93 -3.76 -26.14
N ALA A 11 -6.37 -2.97 -25.23
CA ALA A 11 -6.75 -2.98 -23.82
C ALA A 11 -8.21 -2.54 -23.60
N LYS A 12 -8.68 -1.54 -24.36
CA LYS A 12 -10.09 -1.12 -24.34
C LYS A 12 -11.03 -2.17 -24.92
N ALA A 13 -10.62 -2.84 -25.99
CA ALA A 13 -11.40 -3.90 -26.62
C ALA A 13 -11.58 -5.13 -25.72
N ALA A 14 -10.64 -5.38 -24.80
CA ALA A 14 -10.74 -6.44 -23.80
C ALA A 14 -11.77 -6.16 -22.70
N MET A 15 -12.29 -4.94 -22.61
CA MET A 15 -13.29 -4.54 -21.62
C MET A 15 -14.71 -4.71 -22.15
N LEU A 16 -15.56 -5.42 -21.43
CA LEU A 16 -17.00 -5.54 -21.72
C LEU A 16 -17.75 -4.24 -21.43
N THR A 17 -17.31 -3.54 -20.36
CA THR A 17 -17.88 -2.26 -19.95
C THR A 17 -16.75 -1.30 -19.57
N LYS A 18 -16.95 0.01 -19.84
CA LYS A 18 -15.99 1.03 -19.42
C LYS A 18 -16.00 1.17 -17.89
N PRO A 19 -14.83 1.29 -17.24
CA PRO A 19 -14.74 1.61 -15.83
C PRO A 19 -15.46 2.93 -15.51
N SER A 20 -16.21 2.97 -14.42
CA SER A 20 -16.81 4.22 -13.96
C SER A 20 -15.73 5.22 -13.50
N LYS A 21 -16.05 6.51 -13.49
CA LYS A 21 -15.15 7.54 -12.95
C LYS A 21 -14.76 7.27 -11.50
N PHE A 22 -15.67 6.68 -10.73
CA PHE A 22 -15.42 6.28 -9.34
C PHE A 22 -14.38 5.15 -9.24
N VAL A 23 -14.44 4.15 -10.11
CA VAL A 23 -13.43 3.07 -10.17
C VAL A 23 -12.05 3.64 -10.47
N VAL A 24 -11.95 4.54 -11.48
CA VAL A 24 -10.68 5.18 -11.83
C VAL A 24 -10.14 6.03 -10.68
N PHE A 25 -10.99 6.80 -10.02
CA PHE A 25 -10.61 7.57 -8.83
C PHE A 25 -10.14 6.65 -7.70
N LEU A 26 -10.87 5.57 -7.42
CA LEU A 26 -10.56 4.64 -6.33
C LEU A 26 -9.20 3.95 -6.53
N VAL A 27 -8.86 3.60 -7.76
CA VAL A 27 -7.56 3.02 -8.09
C VAL A 27 -6.43 4.03 -7.83
N MET A 28 -6.64 5.30 -8.16
CA MET A 28 -5.68 6.37 -7.87
C MET A 28 -5.61 6.69 -6.37
N PHE A 29 -6.76 6.70 -5.69
CA PHE A 29 -6.82 6.89 -4.23
C PHE A 29 -6.14 5.74 -3.46
N TYR A 30 -6.19 4.53 -4.00
CA TYR A 30 -5.45 3.39 -3.47
C TYR A 30 -3.93 3.69 -3.41
N ALA A 31 -3.38 4.40 -4.41
CA ALA A 31 -1.99 4.84 -4.38
C ALA A 31 -1.67 5.75 -3.19
N PHE A 32 -2.59 6.67 -2.88
CA PHE A 32 -2.49 7.51 -1.68
C PHE A 32 -2.46 6.67 -0.40
N LEU A 33 -3.39 5.72 -0.25
CA LEU A 33 -3.46 4.84 0.92
C LEU A 33 -2.19 4.01 1.10
N CYS A 34 -1.70 3.38 0.03
CA CYS A 34 -0.48 2.58 0.06
C CYS A 34 0.73 3.42 0.45
N MET A 35 0.88 4.60 -0.13
CA MET A 35 2.00 5.49 0.18
C MET A 35 1.92 6.02 1.60
N ALA A 36 0.73 6.39 2.08
CA ALA A 36 0.52 6.84 3.45
C ALA A 36 0.93 5.76 4.45
N ILE A 37 0.53 4.51 4.23
CA ILE A 37 0.88 3.39 5.10
C ILE A 37 2.38 3.11 5.04
N MET A 38 2.93 2.96 3.84
CA MET A 38 4.35 2.68 3.65
C MET A 38 5.23 3.76 4.28
N TYR A 39 5.00 5.01 3.91
CA TYR A 39 5.78 6.14 4.37
C TYR A 39 5.61 6.36 5.88
N GLY A 40 4.37 6.31 6.38
CA GLY A 40 4.08 6.45 7.80
C GLY A 40 4.75 5.36 8.64
N ALA A 41 4.64 4.09 8.22
CA ALA A 41 5.30 2.99 8.89
C ALA A 41 6.83 3.17 8.87
N GLN A 42 7.43 3.45 7.72
CA GLN A 42 8.88 3.60 7.58
C GLN A 42 9.45 4.72 8.45
N GLN A 43 8.78 5.87 8.50
CA GLN A 43 9.28 7.05 9.22
C GLN A 43 9.03 7.01 10.72
N TYR A 44 7.90 6.44 11.16
CA TYR A 44 7.46 6.57 12.55
C TYR A 44 7.56 5.27 13.36
N THR A 45 7.92 4.15 12.76
CA THR A 45 8.09 2.87 13.47
C THR A 45 9.15 2.94 14.56
N LYS A 46 10.30 3.59 14.31
CA LYS A 46 11.34 3.78 15.34
C LYS A 46 10.80 4.59 16.52
N ALA A 47 10.16 5.72 16.24
CA ALA A 47 9.56 6.57 17.27
C ALA A 47 8.49 5.82 18.08
N PHE A 48 7.67 4.99 17.42
CA PHE A 48 6.69 4.14 18.07
C PHE A 48 7.36 3.12 19.01
N GLY A 49 8.42 2.47 18.57
CA GLY A 49 9.19 1.52 19.38
C GLY A 49 9.75 2.17 20.65
N LEU A 50 10.31 3.37 20.52
CA LEU A 50 10.89 4.12 21.65
C LEU A 50 9.82 4.64 22.61
N SER A 51 8.84 5.39 22.08
CA SER A 51 7.94 6.19 22.92
C SER A 51 6.69 5.43 23.40
N VAL A 52 6.28 4.37 22.68
CA VAL A 52 5.07 3.60 23.01
C VAL A 52 5.43 2.21 23.57
N CYS A 53 6.37 1.50 22.93
CA CYS A 53 6.73 0.15 23.33
C CYS A 53 7.87 0.10 24.37
N GLY A 54 8.52 1.23 24.69
CA GLY A 54 9.62 1.27 25.66
C GLY A 54 10.86 0.50 25.23
N LEU A 55 11.08 0.35 23.91
CA LEU A 55 12.24 -0.34 23.37
C LEU A 55 13.52 0.49 23.54
N SER A 56 14.67 -0.17 23.64
CA SER A 56 15.96 0.52 23.60
C SER A 56 16.23 1.13 22.22
N GLU A 57 17.13 2.12 22.16
CA GLU A 57 17.56 2.75 20.88
C GLU A 57 18.00 1.73 19.83
N MET A 58 18.76 0.71 20.25
CA MET A 58 19.25 -0.34 19.37
C MET A 58 18.08 -1.21 18.84
N GLN A 59 17.14 -1.58 19.70
CA GLN A 59 15.97 -2.34 19.29
C GLN A 59 15.09 -1.56 18.33
N ALA A 60 14.81 -0.30 18.65
CA ALA A 60 13.98 0.55 17.79
C ALA A 60 14.65 0.85 16.42
N ALA A 61 15.96 1.03 16.38
CA ALA A 61 16.71 1.14 15.12
C ALA A 61 16.65 -0.17 14.31
N GLY A 62 16.70 -1.32 14.97
CA GLY A 62 16.55 -2.65 14.36
C GLY A 62 15.20 -2.81 13.63
N MET A 63 14.13 -2.21 14.12
CA MET A 63 12.81 -2.25 13.47
C MET A 63 12.87 -1.67 12.05
N THR A 64 13.53 -0.53 11.85
CA THR A 64 13.67 0.10 10.51
C THR A 64 14.46 -0.80 9.56
N SER A 65 15.51 -1.46 10.06
CA SER A 65 16.32 -2.39 9.26
C SER A 65 15.51 -3.61 8.83
N ILE A 66 14.75 -4.20 9.73
CA ILE A 66 13.89 -5.37 9.47
C ILE A 66 12.77 -5.01 8.48
N TYR A 67 12.17 -3.83 8.61
CA TYR A 67 11.21 -3.30 7.64
C TYR A 67 11.80 -3.25 6.23
N THR A 68 13.01 -2.70 6.11
CA THR A 68 13.70 -2.56 4.82
C THR A 68 14.04 -3.92 4.21
N ILE A 69 14.53 -4.87 5.00
CA ILE A 69 14.79 -6.24 4.55
C ILE A 69 13.51 -6.89 4.05
N GLY A 70 12.40 -6.77 4.79
CA GLY A 70 11.09 -7.24 4.37
C GLY A 70 10.67 -6.67 3.01
N SER A 71 10.84 -5.38 2.81
CA SER A 71 10.52 -4.70 1.55
C SER A 71 11.34 -5.22 0.37
N ILE A 72 12.65 -5.40 0.53
CA ILE A 72 13.54 -5.93 -0.52
C ILE A 72 13.13 -7.37 -0.89
N CYS A 73 12.91 -8.22 0.10
CA CYS A 73 12.46 -9.61 -0.14
C CYS A 73 11.13 -9.66 -0.90
N ALA A 74 10.20 -8.76 -0.56
CA ALA A 74 8.88 -8.72 -1.18
C ALA A 74 8.92 -8.31 -2.65
N VAL A 75 9.76 -7.33 -3.02
CA VAL A 75 9.90 -6.91 -4.42
C VAL A 75 10.29 -8.09 -5.30
N LEU A 76 11.28 -8.87 -4.86
CA LEU A 76 11.72 -10.06 -5.59
C LEU A 76 10.66 -11.17 -5.60
N PHE A 77 10.01 -11.40 -4.47
CA PHE A 77 8.97 -12.42 -4.32
C PHE A 77 7.76 -12.13 -5.21
N TRP A 78 7.20 -10.92 -5.16
CA TRP A 78 6.03 -10.56 -5.95
C TRP A 78 6.33 -10.47 -7.44
N ALA A 79 7.53 -10.00 -7.82
CA ALA A 79 7.97 -10.04 -9.22
C ALA A 79 7.99 -11.48 -9.75
N PHE A 80 8.51 -12.43 -8.96
CA PHE A 80 8.50 -13.85 -9.31
C PHE A 80 7.07 -14.42 -9.41
N MET A 81 6.21 -14.14 -8.42
CA MET A 81 4.83 -14.61 -8.39
C MET A 81 4.02 -14.15 -9.62
N MET A 82 4.15 -12.87 -9.98
CA MET A 82 3.47 -12.32 -11.15
C MET A 82 4.05 -12.82 -12.47
N ALA A 83 5.38 -12.91 -12.58
CA ALA A 83 6.04 -13.30 -13.82
C ALA A 83 5.90 -14.82 -14.12
N LYS A 84 6.14 -15.67 -13.12
CA LYS A 84 6.16 -17.12 -13.27
C LYS A 84 4.81 -17.77 -13.01
N LEU A 85 4.13 -17.42 -11.93
CA LEU A 85 2.85 -18.01 -11.53
C LEU A 85 1.64 -17.26 -12.09
N LYS A 86 1.85 -16.19 -12.85
CA LYS A 86 0.79 -15.39 -13.50
C LYS A 86 -0.28 -14.89 -12.54
N TRP A 87 0.09 -14.58 -11.31
CA TRP A 87 -0.84 -14.02 -10.35
C TRP A 87 -1.36 -12.66 -10.83
N SER A 88 -2.67 -12.47 -10.66
CA SER A 88 -3.32 -11.20 -10.97
C SER A 88 -2.80 -10.09 -10.03
N PRO A 89 -2.51 -8.88 -10.54
CA PRO A 89 -2.16 -7.74 -9.70
C PRO A 89 -3.20 -7.44 -8.61
N LEU A 90 -4.49 -7.63 -8.88
CA LEU A 90 -5.56 -7.44 -7.91
C LEU A 90 -5.52 -8.45 -6.77
N LYS A 91 -5.16 -9.70 -7.07
CA LYS A 91 -4.97 -10.73 -6.05
C LYS A 91 -3.84 -10.35 -5.09
N VAL A 92 -2.71 -9.90 -5.63
CA VAL A 92 -1.56 -9.46 -4.85
C VAL A 92 -1.95 -8.27 -3.97
N VAL A 93 -2.56 -7.24 -4.55
CA VAL A 93 -3.01 -6.03 -3.84
C VAL A 93 -3.98 -6.35 -2.69
N LEU A 94 -4.90 -7.28 -2.88
CA LEU A 94 -5.83 -7.70 -1.82
C LEU A 94 -5.11 -8.42 -0.67
N ILE A 95 -4.23 -9.39 -0.99
CA ILE A 95 -3.43 -10.11 0.01
C ILE A 95 -2.56 -9.13 0.79
N ASP A 96 -1.85 -8.25 0.09
CA ASP A 96 -0.98 -7.25 0.70
C ASP A 96 -1.75 -6.32 1.63
N SER A 97 -2.94 -5.86 1.23
CA SER A 97 -3.77 -4.99 2.06
C SER A 97 -4.23 -5.68 3.35
N VAL A 98 -4.67 -6.94 3.25
CA VAL A 98 -5.10 -7.73 4.42
C VAL A 98 -3.92 -7.99 5.36
N CYS A 99 -2.79 -8.46 4.82
CA CYS A 99 -1.61 -8.76 5.64
C CYS A 99 -1.02 -7.49 6.27
N THR A 100 -1.07 -6.35 5.57
CA THR A 100 -0.67 -5.04 6.11
C THR A 100 -1.55 -4.63 7.29
N ALA A 101 -2.88 -4.81 7.21
CA ALA A 101 -3.79 -4.49 8.31
C ALA A 101 -3.53 -5.41 9.53
N VAL A 102 -3.31 -6.71 9.31
CA VAL A 102 -2.95 -7.65 10.37
C VAL A 102 -1.62 -7.27 11.04
N ALA A 103 -0.61 -6.91 10.24
CA ALA A 103 0.69 -6.48 10.76
C ALA A 103 0.58 -5.19 11.59
N LEU A 104 -0.18 -4.18 11.12
CA LEU A 104 -0.43 -2.94 11.88
C LEU A 104 -1.17 -3.21 13.18
N ALA A 105 -2.17 -4.09 13.17
CA ALA A 105 -2.86 -4.51 14.38
C ALA A 105 -1.90 -5.22 15.35
N GLY A 106 -1.02 -6.08 14.84
CA GLY A 106 0.01 -6.73 15.65
C GLY A 106 0.95 -5.72 16.33
N VAL A 107 1.42 -4.71 15.61
CA VAL A 107 2.27 -3.64 16.17
C VAL A 107 1.53 -2.84 17.24
N LEU A 108 0.25 -2.50 17.00
CA LEU A 108 -0.54 -1.66 17.89
C LEU A 108 -0.95 -2.34 19.20
N PHE A 109 -1.31 -3.61 19.14
CA PHE A 109 -1.96 -4.28 20.27
C PHE A 109 -1.07 -5.30 20.99
N ILE A 110 0.06 -5.71 20.40
CA ILE A 110 0.93 -6.72 20.99
C ILE A 110 2.32 -6.14 21.19
N HIS A 111 2.62 -5.73 22.43
CA HIS A 111 3.89 -5.07 22.77
C HIS A 111 5.02 -6.05 23.16
N GLN A 112 4.96 -7.28 22.68
CA GLN A 112 6.05 -8.26 22.85
C GLN A 112 7.09 -8.06 21.73
N VAL A 113 8.36 -7.86 22.09
CA VAL A 113 9.44 -7.48 21.16
C VAL A 113 9.54 -8.40 19.94
N ALA A 114 9.47 -9.72 20.13
CA ALA A 114 9.55 -10.67 19.03
C ALA A 114 8.38 -10.51 18.03
N ILE A 115 7.17 -10.28 18.53
CA ILE A 115 5.96 -10.10 17.71
C ILE A 115 6.02 -8.76 16.98
N ILE A 116 6.51 -7.71 17.62
CA ILE A 116 6.73 -6.41 16.99
C ILE A 116 7.68 -6.57 15.78
N TYR A 117 8.80 -7.26 15.94
CA TYR A 117 9.74 -7.46 14.84
C TYR A 117 9.13 -8.26 13.68
N ILE A 118 8.37 -9.32 13.97
CA ILE A 118 7.64 -10.08 12.94
C ILE A 118 6.63 -9.19 12.23
N ALA A 119 5.83 -8.43 12.95
CA ALA A 119 4.83 -7.52 12.39
C ALA A 119 5.47 -6.42 11.54
N ILE A 120 6.61 -5.87 11.94
CA ILE A 120 7.36 -4.88 11.18
C ILE A 120 7.98 -5.49 9.90
N ALA A 121 8.49 -6.71 9.97
CA ALA A 121 8.93 -7.44 8.77
C ALA A 121 7.78 -7.64 7.78
N MET A 122 6.61 -8.03 8.28
CA MET A 122 5.38 -8.15 7.48
C MET A 122 4.95 -6.80 6.88
N LEU A 123 5.02 -5.70 7.63
CA LEU A 123 4.73 -4.36 7.09
C LEU A 123 5.67 -3.99 5.95
N GLY A 124 6.97 -4.21 6.10
CA GLY A 124 7.94 -4.00 5.03
C GLY A 124 7.63 -4.86 3.82
N PHE A 125 7.30 -6.14 4.04
CA PHE A 125 7.02 -7.09 2.97
C PHE A 125 5.73 -6.73 2.21
N PHE A 126 4.61 -6.58 2.89
CA PHE A 126 3.31 -6.42 2.24
C PHE A 126 3.00 -4.97 1.85
N ALA A 127 3.27 -3.98 2.71
CA ALA A 127 2.95 -2.60 2.41
C ALA A 127 3.94 -1.96 1.44
N ALA A 128 5.24 -2.10 1.67
CA ALA A 128 6.25 -1.42 0.85
C ALA A 128 6.64 -2.21 -0.40
N GLY A 129 6.89 -3.51 -0.26
CA GLY A 129 7.37 -4.32 -1.36
C GLY A 129 6.29 -4.85 -2.28
N GLY A 130 5.07 -5.06 -1.78
CA GLY A 130 3.95 -5.63 -2.52
C GLY A 130 2.98 -4.58 -3.06
N ALA A 131 2.20 -3.98 -2.19
CA ALA A 131 1.09 -3.12 -2.56
C ALA A 131 1.49 -1.91 -3.42
N LEU A 132 2.62 -1.28 -3.11
CA LEU A 132 3.08 -0.08 -3.79
C LEU A 132 3.36 -0.32 -5.27
N GLN A 133 4.13 -1.34 -5.59
CA GLN A 133 4.54 -1.63 -6.97
C GLN A 133 3.43 -2.26 -7.79
N THR A 134 2.66 -3.15 -7.17
CA THR A 134 1.55 -3.82 -7.83
C THR A 134 0.38 -2.87 -8.08
N GLY A 135 0.20 -1.83 -7.25
CA GLY A 135 -0.83 -0.81 -7.42
C GLY A 135 -0.76 -0.09 -8.76
N LEU A 136 0.43 0.20 -9.27
CA LEU A 136 0.59 0.79 -10.61
C LEU A 136 0.08 -0.15 -11.72
N ALA A 137 0.31 -1.46 -11.60
CA ALA A 137 -0.21 -2.43 -12.56
C ALA A 137 -1.76 -2.45 -12.54
N VAL A 138 -2.38 -2.31 -11.36
CA VAL A 138 -3.84 -2.18 -11.23
C VAL A 138 -4.36 -0.90 -11.90
N VAL A 139 -3.64 0.23 -11.76
CA VAL A 139 -3.97 1.47 -12.47
C VAL A 139 -3.98 1.27 -13.98
N GLN A 140 -2.93 0.64 -14.52
CA GLN A 140 -2.83 0.38 -15.95
C GLN A 140 -3.95 -0.55 -16.44
N LEU A 141 -4.36 -1.51 -15.61
CA LEU A 141 -5.44 -2.44 -15.92
C LEU A 141 -6.80 -1.74 -16.06
N PHE A 142 -7.16 -0.86 -15.10
CA PHE A 142 -8.47 -0.20 -15.07
C PHE A 142 -8.54 1.10 -15.85
N ASN A 143 -7.41 1.70 -16.23
CA ASN A 143 -7.36 2.96 -16.94
C ASN A 143 -6.48 2.84 -18.19
N PRO A 144 -6.96 2.15 -19.25
CA PRO A 144 -6.22 2.03 -20.50
C PRO A 144 -6.03 3.39 -21.15
N GLY A 145 -4.79 3.84 -21.18
CA GLY A 145 -4.40 5.15 -21.70
C GLY A 145 -2.87 5.27 -21.77
N PRO A 146 -2.34 6.44 -22.12
CA PRO A 146 -0.90 6.65 -22.13
C PRO A 146 -0.27 6.29 -20.77
N LYS A 147 0.62 5.31 -20.76
CA LYS A 147 1.24 4.79 -19.53
C LYS A 147 1.90 5.90 -18.71
N GLY A 148 2.60 6.83 -19.35
CA GLY A 148 3.24 7.96 -18.68
C GLY A 148 2.25 8.87 -17.93
N ARG A 149 1.08 9.14 -18.52
CA ARG A 149 0.03 9.92 -17.86
C ARG A 149 -0.50 9.21 -16.62
N ASN A 150 -0.81 7.93 -16.73
CA ASN A 150 -1.32 7.13 -15.62
C ASN A 150 -0.29 7.04 -14.48
N THR A 151 0.97 6.81 -14.83
CA THR A 151 2.08 6.80 -13.88
C THR A 151 2.25 8.15 -13.20
N GLY A 152 2.20 9.26 -13.95
CA GLY A 152 2.28 10.61 -13.39
C GLY A 152 1.18 10.91 -12.38
N ILE A 153 -0.08 10.59 -12.71
CA ILE A 153 -1.21 10.77 -11.79
C ILE A 153 -1.05 9.88 -10.56
N TYR A 154 -0.68 8.62 -10.74
CA TYR A 154 -0.42 7.68 -9.65
C TYR A 154 0.61 8.22 -8.65
N TYR A 155 1.76 8.67 -9.14
CA TYR A 155 2.80 9.26 -8.28
C TYR A 155 2.41 10.61 -7.67
N THR A 156 1.51 11.37 -8.30
CA THR A 156 0.96 12.59 -7.69
C THR A 156 0.13 12.27 -6.45
N PHE A 157 -0.72 11.24 -6.50
CA PHE A 157 -1.46 10.78 -5.32
C PHE A 157 -0.53 10.26 -4.22
N MET A 158 0.53 9.55 -4.60
CA MET A 158 1.56 9.10 -3.65
C MET A 158 2.30 10.29 -3.03
N GLY A 159 2.70 11.27 -3.84
CA GLY A 159 3.35 12.50 -3.35
C GLY A 159 2.48 13.29 -2.36
N ALA A 160 1.18 13.36 -2.61
CA ALA A 160 0.25 13.97 -1.67
C ALA A 160 0.25 13.25 -0.31
N ALA A 161 0.28 11.92 -0.28
CA ALA A 161 0.36 11.16 0.96
C ALA A 161 1.67 11.40 1.70
N SER A 162 2.82 11.36 1.01
CA SER A 162 4.12 11.60 1.64
C SER A 162 4.30 13.03 2.19
N TYR A 163 3.58 13.99 1.64
CA TYR A 163 3.51 15.35 2.19
C TYR A 163 2.57 15.45 3.38
N LEU A 164 1.38 14.85 3.30
CA LEU A 164 0.35 15.00 4.33
C LEU A 164 0.69 14.24 5.63
N ILE A 165 1.31 13.07 5.55
CA ILE A 165 1.64 12.27 6.75
C ILE A 165 2.54 13.02 7.73
N PRO A 166 3.68 13.65 7.34
CA PRO A 166 4.47 14.44 8.28
C PRO A 166 3.73 15.66 8.83
N VAL A 167 2.88 16.30 8.02
CA VAL A 167 2.08 17.44 8.48
C VAL A 167 1.10 17.01 9.57
N VAL A 168 0.38 15.90 9.36
CA VAL A 168 -0.54 15.34 10.37
C VAL A 168 0.23 14.92 11.62
N ALA A 169 1.36 14.24 11.49
CA ALA A 169 2.20 13.83 12.60
C ALA A 169 2.68 15.05 13.44
N ALA A 170 3.12 16.13 12.78
CA ALA A 170 3.55 17.35 13.45
C ALA A 170 2.41 18.03 14.22
N GLN A 171 1.19 18.06 13.66
CA GLN A 171 0.03 18.61 14.34
C GLN A 171 -0.39 17.76 15.55
N LEU A 172 -0.39 16.43 15.40
CA LEU A 172 -0.67 15.50 16.49
C LEU A 172 0.35 15.66 17.64
N THR A 173 1.64 15.79 17.30
CA THR A 173 2.70 15.99 18.30
C THR A 173 2.51 17.28 19.09
N LYS A 174 2.15 18.38 18.42
CA LYS A 174 1.82 19.65 19.09
C LYS A 174 0.61 19.54 20.01
N ALA A 175 -0.39 18.76 19.62
CA ALA A 175 -1.65 18.65 20.35
C ALA A 175 -1.59 17.70 21.54
N SER A 176 -0.83 16.59 21.45
CA SER A 176 -0.92 15.48 22.43
C SER A 176 0.43 14.92 22.92
N GLY A 177 1.55 15.51 22.48
CA GLY A 177 2.89 14.99 22.76
C GLY A 177 3.28 13.83 21.84
N GLU A 178 4.57 13.46 21.86
CA GLU A 178 5.16 12.54 20.88
C GLU A 178 4.55 11.14 20.95
N ALA A 179 4.47 10.53 22.14
CA ALA A 179 3.97 9.16 22.31
C ALA A 179 2.53 9.00 21.82
N ASN A 180 1.63 9.93 22.24
CA ASN A 180 0.24 9.90 21.82
C ASN A 180 0.07 10.20 20.32
N ALA A 181 0.90 11.09 19.79
CA ALA A 181 0.89 11.45 18.37
C ALA A 181 1.25 10.25 17.51
N VAL A 182 2.34 9.54 17.84
CA VAL A 182 2.81 8.37 17.08
C VAL A 182 1.82 7.22 17.21
N TYR A 183 1.24 7.00 18.39
CA TYR A 183 0.19 6.00 18.58
C TYR A 183 -1.05 6.31 17.72
N SER A 184 -1.54 7.56 17.75
CA SER A 184 -2.67 8.00 16.92
C SER A 184 -2.38 7.90 15.43
N LEU A 185 -1.15 8.20 15.02
CA LEU A 185 -0.71 8.01 13.64
C LEU A 185 -0.79 6.55 13.22
N MET A 186 -0.32 5.61 14.04
CA MET A 186 -0.39 4.18 13.73
C MET A 186 -1.84 3.69 13.63
N ILE A 187 -2.75 4.19 14.48
CA ILE A 187 -4.20 3.92 14.35
C ILE A 187 -4.72 4.44 13.01
N MET A 188 -4.34 5.64 12.60
CA MET A 188 -4.73 6.21 11.32
C MET A 188 -4.24 5.33 10.15
N LEU A 189 -3.01 4.82 10.21
CA LEU A 189 -2.50 3.89 9.21
C LEU A 189 -3.30 2.59 9.18
N LEU A 190 -3.73 2.07 10.32
CA LEU A 190 -4.62 0.90 10.39
C LEU A 190 -5.96 1.18 9.72
N VAL A 191 -6.56 2.34 9.95
CA VAL A 191 -7.79 2.76 9.27
C VAL A 191 -7.55 2.83 7.75
N PHE A 192 -6.43 3.37 7.31
CA PHE A 192 -6.07 3.39 5.88
C PHE A 192 -5.88 1.99 5.30
N ALA A 193 -5.32 1.05 6.06
CA ALA A 193 -5.21 -0.34 5.63
C ALA A 193 -6.59 -1.01 5.48
N ILE A 194 -7.53 -0.73 6.37
CA ILE A 194 -8.92 -1.20 6.25
C ILE A 194 -9.58 -0.60 5.00
N LEU A 195 -9.39 0.70 4.75
CA LEU A 195 -9.88 1.34 3.52
C LEU A 195 -9.24 0.73 2.26
N ALA A 196 -7.95 0.36 2.32
CA ALA A 196 -7.28 -0.33 1.22
C ALA A 196 -7.87 -1.72 0.97
N ILE A 197 -8.23 -2.47 2.01
CA ILE A 197 -8.94 -3.76 1.89
C ILE A 197 -10.28 -3.55 1.20
N LEU A 198 -11.10 -2.62 1.69
CA LEU A 198 -12.42 -2.34 1.11
C LEU A 198 -12.32 -1.90 -0.35
N SER A 199 -11.34 -1.04 -0.66
CA SER A 199 -11.05 -0.60 -2.03
C SER A 199 -10.66 -1.79 -2.92
N SER A 200 -9.77 -2.66 -2.44
CA SER A 200 -9.32 -3.85 -3.18
C SER A 200 -10.46 -4.83 -3.44
N LEU A 201 -11.31 -5.09 -2.45
CA LEU A 201 -12.49 -5.95 -2.59
C LEU A 201 -13.47 -5.39 -3.62
N TYR A 202 -13.72 -4.07 -3.56
CA TYR A 202 -14.58 -3.41 -4.54
C TYR A 202 -14.01 -3.52 -5.96
N LEU A 203 -12.69 -3.31 -6.13
CA LEU A 203 -12.02 -3.43 -7.43
C LEU A 203 -12.06 -4.88 -7.96
N VAL A 204 -11.92 -5.88 -7.10
CA VAL A 204 -12.10 -7.30 -7.48
C VAL A 204 -13.52 -7.56 -7.99
N ALA A 205 -14.54 -7.03 -7.31
CA ALA A 205 -15.92 -7.14 -7.76
C ALA A 205 -16.16 -6.43 -9.11
N GLN A 206 -15.58 -5.24 -9.31
CA GLN A 206 -15.69 -4.50 -10.56
C GLN A 206 -14.92 -5.17 -11.71
N HIS A 207 -13.80 -5.84 -11.43
CA HIS A 207 -13.04 -6.57 -12.45
C HIS A 207 -13.89 -7.60 -13.17
N LYS A 208 -14.69 -8.37 -12.42
CA LYS A 208 -15.61 -9.37 -13.01
C LYS A 208 -16.63 -8.72 -13.94
N LYS A 209 -17.16 -7.53 -13.57
CA LYS A 209 -18.13 -6.80 -14.39
C LYS A 209 -17.47 -6.20 -15.65
N ILE A 210 -16.24 -5.69 -15.53
CA ILE A 210 -15.55 -5.00 -16.61
C ILE A 210 -14.93 -5.97 -17.60
N PHE A 211 -14.33 -7.08 -17.14
CA PHE A 211 -13.58 -8.02 -17.97
C PHE A 211 -14.27 -9.37 -18.18
N GLY A 212 -15.41 -9.63 -17.53
CA GLY A 212 -16.14 -10.92 -17.62
C GLY A 212 -15.43 -12.09 -16.94
N LYS A 213 -14.27 -11.88 -16.32
CA LYS A 213 -13.45 -12.90 -15.66
C LYS A 213 -13.18 -12.51 -14.21
N GLY A 214 -13.10 -13.51 -13.31
CA GLY A 214 -12.66 -13.28 -11.94
C GLY A 214 -11.19 -12.81 -11.89
N ALA A 215 -10.86 -12.00 -10.90
CA ALA A 215 -9.49 -11.49 -10.70
C ALA A 215 -8.66 -12.36 -9.74
N LEU A 216 -9.29 -13.32 -9.05
CA LEU A 216 -8.71 -14.16 -8.00
C LEU A 216 -8.41 -15.57 -8.49
#